data_fb484006859fd83c21aae2b0f8c3b9b9
#
_entry.id   fb484006859fd83c21aae2b0f8c3b9b9
#
_cell.length_a   1.000
_cell.length_b   1.000
_cell.length_c   1.000
_cell.angle_alpha   90.00
_cell.angle_beta   90.00
_cell.angle_gamma   90.00
#
_symmetry.space_group_name_H-M   'P 1'
#
loop_
_entity.id
_entity.type
_entity.pdbx_description
1 polymer ?
#
loop_
_entity_poly.entity_id
_entity_poly.type
_entity_poly.pdbx_seq_one_letter_code
_entity_poly.pdbx_strand_id
1 'polypeptide(L)'
;MIDRIAATLPIDRKRVYATGMSNGGMLSYQLAAAHPEWLAAIAPVSATIGGTSRNGDRFVIPAPDRPMPVMIIHGRKDPFVLFEGGSSSLISLSRRSNMGVAEALSFWTAADGCTTPPAVSEPAPGRLRRSISGPCRDGGEIVVWEIEDGEHNWPANVRFPAPDGAPRTATAEILAFFARHSRE
;
A
#
# COMPACT_ATOMS: atom_id res chain seq x y z
N MET A 1 7.20 -15.84 14.18
CA MET A 1 8.34 -15.66 13.26
C MET A 1 9.26 -14.55 13.74
N ILE A 2 8.78 -13.31 13.93
CA ILE A 2 9.60 -12.16 14.41
C ILE A 2 10.37 -12.51 15.67
N ASP A 3 9.71 -13.09 16.71
CA ASP A 3 10.35 -13.46 17.97
C ASP A 3 11.46 -14.49 17.81
N ARG A 4 11.27 -15.46 16.93
CA ARG A 4 12.30 -16.47 16.63
C ARG A 4 13.54 -15.86 15.99
N ILE A 5 13.35 -14.90 15.06
CA ILE A 5 14.45 -14.20 14.41
C ILE A 5 15.16 -13.29 15.44
N ALA A 6 14.39 -12.53 16.23
CA ALA A 6 14.93 -11.64 17.25
C ALA A 6 15.69 -12.37 18.39
N ALA A 7 15.43 -13.65 18.59
CA ALA A 7 16.18 -14.47 19.54
C ALA A 7 17.58 -14.82 19.04
N THR A 8 17.84 -14.75 17.74
CA THR A 8 19.10 -15.17 17.12
C THR A 8 19.84 -14.04 16.39
N LEU A 9 19.13 -12.99 15.99
CA LEU A 9 19.69 -11.85 15.27
C LEU A 9 19.33 -10.52 15.98
N PRO A 10 20.22 -9.52 15.97
CA PRO A 10 19.99 -8.21 16.56
C PRO A 10 19.07 -7.36 15.65
N ILE A 11 17.78 -7.70 15.58
CA ILE A 11 16.80 -6.92 14.84
C ILE A 11 16.20 -5.82 15.71
N ASP A 12 15.89 -4.67 15.10
CA ASP A 12 15.10 -3.64 15.73
C ASP A 12 13.61 -3.96 15.57
N ARG A 13 12.97 -4.37 16.66
CA ARG A 13 11.53 -4.73 16.68
C ARG A 13 10.62 -3.52 16.41
N LYS A 14 11.11 -2.31 16.59
CA LYS A 14 10.35 -1.08 16.25
C LYS A 14 10.36 -0.77 14.75
N ARG A 15 11.16 -1.48 13.97
CA ARG A 15 11.37 -1.26 12.53
C ARG A 15 11.09 -2.51 11.71
N VAL A 16 9.94 -3.11 11.94
CA VAL A 16 9.42 -4.24 11.16
C VAL A 16 8.39 -3.72 10.17
N TYR A 17 8.52 -4.12 8.93
CA TYR A 17 7.71 -3.63 7.82
C TYR A 17 7.17 -4.78 6.99
N ALA A 18 6.07 -4.54 6.27
CA ALA A 18 5.55 -5.51 5.31
C ALA A 18 5.35 -4.88 3.93
N THR A 19 5.79 -5.57 2.91
CA THR A 19 5.55 -5.22 1.51
C THR A 19 5.37 -6.49 0.68
N GLY A 20 4.74 -6.35 -0.45
CA GLY A 20 4.56 -7.43 -1.41
C GLY A 20 3.65 -7.01 -2.53
N MET A 21 3.62 -7.82 -3.57
CA MET A 21 2.79 -7.58 -4.75
C MET A 21 1.59 -8.51 -4.76
N SER A 22 0.45 -8.05 -5.29
CA SER A 22 -0.75 -8.86 -5.48
C SER A 22 -1.18 -9.53 -4.16
N ASN A 23 -1.20 -10.85 -4.07
CA ASN A 23 -1.48 -11.59 -2.83
C ASN A 23 -0.53 -11.20 -1.68
N GLY A 24 0.74 -10.89 -1.97
CA GLY A 24 1.69 -10.40 -0.97
C GLY A 24 1.33 -9.02 -0.44
N GLY A 25 0.83 -8.13 -1.29
CA GLY A 25 0.29 -6.84 -0.90
C GLY A 25 -1.02 -6.97 -0.11
N MET A 26 -1.90 -7.88 -0.51
CA MET A 26 -3.12 -8.20 0.25
C MET A 26 -2.79 -8.76 1.64
N LEU A 27 -1.77 -9.61 1.74
CA LEU A 27 -1.28 -10.09 3.03
C LEU A 27 -0.69 -8.96 3.89
N SER A 28 0.01 -8.01 3.28
CA SER A 28 0.53 -6.83 4.01
C SER A 28 -0.61 -6.00 4.61
N TYR A 29 -1.68 -5.78 3.86
CA TYR A 29 -2.90 -5.14 4.36
C TYR A 29 -3.55 -5.93 5.51
N GLN A 30 -3.69 -7.24 5.35
CA GLN A 30 -4.24 -8.12 6.37
C GLN A 30 -3.43 -8.08 7.67
N LEU A 31 -2.10 -8.14 7.57
CA LEU A 31 -1.21 -8.06 8.74
C LEU A 31 -1.33 -6.72 9.44
N ALA A 32 -1.37 -5.61 8.69
CA ALA A 32 -1.54 -4.28 9.26
C ALA A 32 -2.88 -4.09 9.95
N ALA A 33 -3.94 -4.72 9.43
CA ALA A 33 -5.27 -4.65 10.01
C ALA A 33 -5.43 -5.54 11.26
N ALA A 34 -4.86 -6.75 11.23
CA ALA A 34 -5.04 -7.74 12.29
C ALA A 34 -3.97 -7.66 13.39
N HIS A 35 -2.79 -7.17 13.06
CA HIS A 35 -1.62 -7.12 13.94
C HIS A 35 -0.83 -5.83 13.77
N PRO A 36 -1.47 -4.66 13.91
CA PRO A 36 -0.78 -3.37 13.73
C PRO A 36 0.36 -3.17 14.72
N GLU A 37 0.32 -3.86 15.86
CA GLU A 37 1.39 -3.84 16.87
C GLU A 37 2.70 -4.50 16.40
N TRP A 38 2.70 -5.22 15.28
CA TRP A 38 3.92 -5.85 14.76
C TRP A 38 4.66 -4.97 13.76
N LEU A 39 3.95 -4.04 13.09
CA LEU A 39 4.46 -3.32 11.93
C LEU A 39 4.63 -1.83 12.20
N ALA A 40 5.69 -1.25 11.67
CA ALA A 40 5.92 0.19 11.68
C ALA A 40 5.35 0.89 10.44
N ALA A 41 5.26 0.19 9.32
CA ALA A 41 4.63 0.67 8.08
C ALA A 41 4.42 -0.49 7.11
N ILE A 42 3.56 -0.27 6.10
CA ILE A 42 3.35 -1.22 5.00
C ILE A 42 3.46 -0.54 3.64
N ALA A 43 3.84 -1.33 2.62
CA ALA A 43 3.92 -0.85 1.23
C ALA A 43 3.37 -1.89 0.25
N PRO A 44 2.04 -2.06 0.15
CA PRO A 44 1.42 -2.97 -0.80
C PRO A 44 1.53 -2.48 -2.25
N VAL A 45 1.80 -3.40 -3.17
CA VAL A 45 1.91 -3.15 -4.61
C VAL A 45 0.86 -3.95 -5.36
N SER A 46 0.09 -3.31 -6.26
CA SER A 46 -0.94 -3.97 -7.08
C SER A 46 -1.88 -4.88 -6.26
N ALA A 47 -2.46 -4.32 -5.19
CA ALA A 47 -3.24 -5.09 -4.21
C ALA A 47 -4.54 -4.36 -3.83
N THR A 48 -5.49 -5.12 -3.30
CA THR A 48 -6.78 -4.61 -2.79
C THR A 48 -6.92 -4.89 -1.29
N ILE A 49 -7.69 -4.06 -0.59
CA ILE A 49 -8.06 -4.24 0.81
C ILE A 49 -9.31 -5.12 1.00
N GLY A 50 -10.01 -5.44 -0.10
CA GLY A 50 -11.27 -6.16 -0.03
C GLY A 50 -11.97 -6.26 -1.36
N GLY A 51 -13.25 -6.59 -1.30
CA GLY A 51 -14.08 -6.74 -2.48
C GLY A 51 -15.33 -7.56 -2.23
N THR A 52 -15.82 -8.22 -3.27
CA THR A 52 -16.96 -9.13 -3.21
C THR A 52 -16.53 -10.53 -3.63
N SER A 53 -16.86 -11.52 -2.86
CA SER A 53 -16.57 -12.92 -3.15
C SER A 53 -17.42 -13.44 -4.33
N ARG A 54 -17.10 -14.64 -4.79
CA ARG A 54 -17.88 -15.32 -5.85
C ARG A 54 -19.36 -15.49 -5.51
N ASN A 55 -19.67 -15.63 -4.23
CA ASN A 55 -21.04 -15.83 -3.73
C ASN A 55 -21.78 -14.53 -3.48
N GLY A 56 -21.14 -13.38 -3.72
CA GLY A 56 -21.71 -12.06 -3.45
C GLY A 56 -21.39 -11.51 -2.05
N ASP A 57 -20.69 -12.27 -1.20
CA ASP A 57 -20.34 -11.82 0.14
C ASP A 57 -19.28 -10.73 0.06
N ARG A 58 -19.53 -9.60 0.69
CA ARG A 58 -18.56 -8.54 0.80
C ARG A 58 -17.53 -8.86 1.89
N PHE A 59 -16.27 -8.64 1.60
CA PHE A 59 -15.18 -8.74 2.57
C PHE A 59 -14.30 -7.50 2.46
N VAL A 60 -13.88 -6.97 3.59
CA VAL A 60 -12.92 -5.86 3.71
C VAL A 60 -12.08 -6.16 4.93
N ILE A 61 -10.80 -5.81 4.91
CA ILE A 61 -9.98 -5.89 6.11
C ILE A 61 -10.60 -5.05 7.25
N PRO A 62 -10.50 -5.45 8.50
CA PRO A 62 -10.96 -4.62 9.63
C PRO A 62 -10.10 -3.35 9.74
N ALA A 63 -10.66 -2.29 10.29
CA ALA A 63 -9.88 -1.12 10.64
C ALA A 63 -8.93 -1.46 11.79
N PRO A 64 -7.63 -1.12 11.70
CA PRO A 64 -6.70 -1.33 12.79
C PRO A 64 -7.04 -0.43 14.00
N ASP A 65 -6.65 -0.86 15.18
CA ASP A 65 -6.86 -0.11 16.43
C ASP A 65 -5.86 1.04 16.63
N ARG A 66 -4.81 1.09 15.81
CA ARG A 66 -3.80 2.15 15.79
C ARG A 66 -3.45 2.57 14.37
N PRO A 67 -2.94 3.80 14.17
CA PRO A 67 -2.51 4.28 12.86
C PRO A 67 -1.42 3.41 12.26
N MET A 68 -1.45 3.30 10.93
CA MET A 68 -0.48 2.54 10.16
C MET A 68 -0.02 3.36 8.94
N PRO A 69 1.22 3.83 8.89
CA PRO A 69 1.75 4.46 7.69
C PRO A 69 1.69 3.50 6.49
N VAL A 70 1.07 3.96 5.39
CA VAL A 70 0.83 3.12 4.21
C VAL A 70 1.35 3.80 2.95
N MET A 71 2.14 3.07 2.15
CA MET A 71 2.46 3.44 0.78
C MET A 71 1.81 2.47 -0.20
N ILE A 72 0.86 2.93 -0.99
CA ILE A 72 0.22 2.16 -2.06
C ILE A 72 0.93 2.46 -3.37
N ILE A 73 1.34 1.42 -4.10
CA ILE A 73 1.88 1.55 -5.46
C ILE A 73 0.99 0.74 -6.40
N HIS A 74 0.40 1.38 -7.42
CA HIS A 74 -0.53 0.69 -8.30
C HIS A 74 -0.48 1.21 -9.73
N GLY A 75 -0.52 0.28 -10.69
CA GLY A 75 -0.63 0.58 -12.12
C GLY A 75 -2.08 0.84 -12.53
N ARG A 76 -2.33 1.92 -13.29
CA ARG A 76 -3.69 2.24 -13.77
C ARG A 76 -4.20 1.27 -14.83
N LYS A 77 -3.30 0.56 -15.50
CA LYS A 77 -3.63 -0.47 -16.51
C LYS A 77 -3.53 -1.90 -15.96
N ASP A 78 -3.52 -2.07 -14.64
CA ASP A 78 -3.50 -3.39 -14.02
C ASP A 78 -4.74 -4.20 -14.45
N PRO A 79 -4.58 -5.33 -15.18
CA PRO A 79 -5.73 -6.07 -15.72
C PRO A 79 -6.28 -7.11 -14.73
N PHE A 80 -5.60 -7.36 -13.61
CA PHE A 80 -5.98 -8.37 -12.62
C PHE A 80 -6.59 -7.77 -11.37
N VAL A 81 -5.91 -6.80 -10.75
CA VAL A 81 -6.41 -6.00 -9.64
C VAL A 81 -6.64 -4.60 -10.17
N LEU A 82 -7.85 -4.36 -10.68
CA LEU A 82 -8.17 -3.12 -11.38
C LEU A 82 -7.96 -1.91 -10.47
N PHE A 83 -7.29 -0.87 -10.98
CA PHE A 83 -7.04 0.38 -10.25
C PHE A 83 -8.33 1.01 -9.73
N GLU A 84 -9.36 1.06 -10.56
CA GLU A 84 -10.68 1.60 -10.22
C GLU A 84 -11.57 0.60 -9.46
N GLY A 85 -11.05 -0.60 -9.19
CA GLY A 85 -11.84 -1.69 -8.61
C GLY A 85 -12.72 -2.42 -9.62
N GLY A 86 -13.54 -3.33 -9.13
CA GLY A 86 -14.43 -4.13 -9.98
C GLY A 86 -13.88 -5.52 -10.30
N SER A 87 -14.47 -6.14 -11.32
CA SER A 87 -14.16 -7.52 -11.74
C SER A 87 -13.27 -7.53 -12.97
N SER A 88 -12.13 -8.21 -12.87
CA SER A 88 -11.25 -8.43 -14.02
C SER A 88 -11.88 -9.38 -15.03
N SER A 89 -11.87 -9.00 -16.30
CA SER A 89 -12.30 -9.90 -17.39
C SER A 89 -11.36 -11.09 -17.60
N LEU A 90 -10.11 -10.96 -17.20
CA LEU A 90 -9.10 -12.02 -17.30
C LEU A 90 -9.26 -13.10 -16.23
N ILE A 91 -9.97 -12.78 -15.13
CA ILE A 91 -10.28 -13.74 -14.05
C ILE A 91 -11.78 -14.03 -14.06
N SER A 92 -12.38 -14.09 -15.24
CA SER A 92 -13.85 -14.18 -15.44
C SER A 92 -14.52 -15.36 -14.75
N LEU A 93 -13.80 -16.46 -14.51
CA LEU A 93 -14.32 -17.60 -13.73
C LEU A 93 -14.45 -17.32 -12.24
N SER A 94 -13.83 -16.28 -11.71
CA SER A 94 -13.82 -16.01 -10.26
C SER A 94 -15.09 -15.28 -9.79
N ARG A 95 -15.77 -14.52 -10.64
CA ARG A 95 -16.88 -13.62 -10.27
C ARG A 95 -16.57 -12.74 -9.06
N ARG A 96 -15.28 -12.54 -8.77
CA ARG A 96 -14.82 -11.67 -7.68
C ARG A 96 -14.71 -10.25 -8.19
N SER A 97 -15.08 -9.29 -7.38
CA SER A 97 -14.72 -7.90 -7.59
C SER A 97 -13.76 -7.43 -6.49
N ASN A 98 -12.84 -6.56 -6.84
CA ASN A 98 -11.91 -5.96 -5.90
C ASN A 98 -12.32 -4.52 -5.60
N MET A 99 -12.01 -4.03 -4.41
CA MET A 99 -12.05 -2.61 -4.11
C MET A 99 -10.91 -1.90 -4.83
N GLY A 100 -11.16 -0.69 -5.31
CA GLY A 100 -10.17 0.12 -6.02
C GLY A 100 -9.21 0.86 -5.09
N VAL A 101 -8.23 1.54 -5.70
CA VAL A 101 -7.23 2.32 -4.97
C VAL A 101 -7.86 3.50 -4.22
N ALA A 102 -8.88 4.14 -4.79
CA ALA A 102 -9.59 5.24 -4.13
C ALA A 102 -10.31 4.78 -2.85
N GLU A 103 -10.89 3.58 -2.86
CA GLU A 103 -11.52 3.00 -1.68
C GLU A 103 -10.47 2.61 -0.62
N ALA A 104 -9.31 2.09 -1.04
CA ALA A 104 -8.20 1.80 -0.14
C ALA A 104 -7.65 3.08 0.49
N LEU A 105 -7.47 4.16 -0.29
CA LEU A 105 -7.05 5.47 0.22
C LEU A 105 -8.06 5.99 1.24
N SER A 106 -9.35 5.98 0.92
CA SER A 106 -10.42 6.42 1.83
C SER A 106 -10.44 5.62 3.13
N PHE A 107 -10.27 4.29 3.04
CA PHE A 107 -10.22 3.42 4.21
C PHE A 107 -9.06 3.80 5.13
N TRP A 108 -7.84 3.91 4.60
CA TRP A 108 -6.65 4.16 5.41
C TRP A 108 -6.61 5.59 5.95
N THR A 109 -7.04 6.60 5.18
CA THR A 109 -7.15 7.97 5.67
C THR A 109 -8.14 8.11 6.82
N ALA A 110 -9.26 7.39 6.76
CA ALA A 110 -10.23 7.35 7.85
C ALA A 110 -9.69 6.59 9.06
N ALA A 111 -9.09 5.40 8.86
CA ALA A 111 -8.53 4.58 9.93
C ALA A 111 -7.40 5.31 10.68
N ASP A 112 -6.55 6.02 9.95
CA ASP A 112 -5.41 6.75 10.52
C ASP A 112 -5.76 8.17 10.98
N GLY A 113 -7.00 8.61 10.79
CA GLY A 113 -7.47 9.94 11.22
C GLY A 113 -6.73 11.08 10.53
N CYS A 114 -6.47 10.96 9.22
CA CYS A 114 -5.86 12.02 8.44
C CYS A 114 -6.85 13.17 8.27
N THR A 115 -6.43 14.39 8.59
CA THR A 115 -7.32 15.58 8.64
C THR A 115 -7.27 16.44 7.39
N THR A 116 -6.23 16.29 6.57
CA THR A 116 -6.05 17.05 5.34
C THR A 116 -6.39 16.21 4.10
N PRO A 117 -7.08 16.80 3.11
CA PRO A 117 -7.27 16.15 1.82
C PRO A 117 -5.92 15.76 1.19
N PRO A 118 -5.87 14.71 0.36
CA PRO A 118 -4.64 14.32 -0.31
C PRO A 118 -4.04 15.47 -1.13
N ALA A 119 -2.79 15.82 -0.86
CA ALA A 119 -2.02 16.68 -1.75
C ALA A 119 -1.58 15.86 -2.95
N VAL A 120 -2.11 16.19 -4.13
CA VAL A 120 -1.81 15.48 -5.38
C VAL A 120 -0.74 16.24 -6.13
N SER A 121 0.36 15.56 -6.49
CA SER A 121 1.37 16.14 -7.36
C SER A 121 0.93 16.11 -8.82
N GLU A 122 1.39 17.09 -9.60
CA GLU A 122 1.31 16.99 -11.06
C GLU A 122 2.04 15.74 -11.55
N PRO A 123 1.61 15.16 -12.69
CA PRO A 123 2.28 13.98 -13.26
C PRO A 123 3.77 14.24 -13.47
N ALA A 124 4.59 13.46 -12.80
CA ALA A 124 6.05 13.51 -12.93
C ALA A 124 6.53 12.83 -14.22
N PRO A 125 7.79 13.00 -14.63
CA PRO A 125 8.40 12.22 -15.70
C PRO A 125 8.14 10.72 -15.50
N GLY A 126 7.80 9.99 -16.57
CA GLY A 126 7.39 8.58 -16.48
C GLY A 126 5.91 8.38 -16.14
N ARG A 127 5.10 9.46 -16.20
CA ARG A 127 3.64 9.42 -15.95
C ARG A 127 3.30 8.87 -14.58
N LEU A 128 4.05 9.30 -13.58
CA LEU A 128 3.81 9.00 -12.17
C LEU A 128 3.01 10.14 -11.53
N ARG A 129 1.99 9.78 -10.77
CA ARG A 129 1.28 10.71 -9.90
C ARG A 129 1.46 10.26 -8.45
N ARG A 130 1.72 11.21 -7.57
CA ARG A 130 1.81 10.98 -6.15
C ARG A 130 0.70 11.70 -5.42
N SER A 131 0.03 11.01 -4.51
CA SER A 131 -0.90 11.62 -3.56
C SER A 131 -0.41 11.35 -2.15
N ILE A 132 -0.49 12.36 -1.28
CA ILE A 132 -0.10 12.25 0.13
C ILE A 132 -1.23 12.77 0.98
N SER A 133 -1.71 11.97 1.91
CA SER A 133 -2.60 12.37 2.99
C SER A 133 -1.83 12.38 4.30
N GLY A 134 -1.84 13.50 4.99
CA GLY A 134 -1.12 13.67 6.24
C GLY A 134 -0.91 15.14 6.62
N PRO A 135 -0.50 15.44 7.87
CA PRO A 135 -0.24 14.44 8.89
C PRO A 135 -1.51 13.72 9.35
N CYS A 136 -1.39 12.44 9.66
CA CYS A 136 -2.40 11.64 10.29
C CYS A 136 -2.08 11.51 11.80
N ARG A 137 -2.88 10.75 12.56
CA ARG A 137 -2.58 10.48 13.97
C ARG A 137 -1.17 9.88 14.13
N ASP A 138 -0.51 10.19 15.22
CA ASP A 138 0.83 9.72 15.60
C ASP A 138 1.90 9.97 14.50
N GLY A 139 1.73 11.02 13.70
CA GLY A 139 2.66 11.38 12.63
C GLY A 139 2.65 10.46 11.41
N GLY A 140 1.60 9.63 11.26
CA GLY A 140 1.41 8.77 10.09
C GLY A 140 1.16 9.54 8.80
N GLU A 141 1.32 8.87 7.69
CA GLU A 141 1.01 9.35 6.34
C GLU A 141 0.49 8.23 5.45
N ILE A 142 -0.40 8.57 4.52
CA ILE A 142 -0.81 7.66 3.45
C ILE A 142 -0.28 8.21 2.13
N VAL A 143 0.56 7.45 1.47
CA VAL A 143 1.16 7.79 0.17
C VAL A 143 0.58 6.86 -0.89
N VAL A 144 0.12 7.43 -2.01
CA VAL A 144 -0.29 6.65 -3.19
C VAL A 144 0.59 7.05 -4.37
N TRP A 145 1.22 6.07 -5.00
CA TRP A 145 1.88 6.19 -6.27
C TRP A 145 1.04 5.52 -7.36
N GLU A 146 0.53 6.32 -8.28
CA GLU A 146 -0.16 5.87 -9.49
C GLU A 146 0.83 5.82 -10.64
N ILE A 147 0.87 4.69 -11.35
CA ILE A 147 1.69 4.51 -12.54
C ILE A 147 0.75 4.44 -13.74
N GLU A 148 0.70 5.48 -14.57
CA GLU A 148 -0.27 5.63 -15.65
C GLU A 148 -0.30 4.44 -16.62
N ASP A 149 0.87 3.97 -17.06
CA ASP A 149 1.01 2.83 -17.95
C ASP A 149 1.40 1.54 -17.21
N GLY A 150 1.29 1.54 -15.88
CA GLY A 150 1.62 0.38 -15.05
C GLY A 150 0.58 -0.73 -15.19
N GLU A 151 1.08 -1.94 -15.32
CA GLU A 151 0.31 -3.17 -15.34
C GLU A 151 0.50 -3.96 -14.03
N HIS A 152 0.04 -5.22 -14.00
CA HIS A 152 0.17 -6.10 -12.84
C HIS A 152 1.58 -6.67 -12.71
N ASN A 153 2.54 -5.83 -12.34
CA ASN A 153 3.93 -6.23 -12.14
C ASN A 153 4.60 -5.40 -11.04
N TRP A 154 5.73 -5.92 -10.52
CA TRP A 154 6.60 -5.12 -9.68
C TRP A 154 7.25 -4.03 -10.54
N PRO A 155 7.14 -2.73 -10.20
CA PRO A 155 7.55 -1.65 -11.10
C PRO A 155 9.08 -1.41 -11.08
N ALA A 156 9.85 -2.45 -11.43
CA ALA A 156 11.31 -2.46 -11.36
C ALA A 156 11.96 -1.41 -12.28
N ASN A 157 11.33 -1.14 -13.44
CA ASN A 157 11.84 -0.22 -14.45
C ASN A 157 11.29 1.21 -14.29
N VAL A 158 10.36 1.43 -13.38
CA VAL A 158 9.82 2.75 -13.07
C VAL A 158 10.82 3.52 -12.20
N ARG A 159 10.94 4.83 -12.45
CA ARG A 159 11.85 5.72 -11.71
C ARG A 159 11.03 6.75 -10.96
N PHE A 160 11.01 6.62 -9.66
CA PHE A 160 10.28 7.47 -8.73
C PHE A 160 11.12 8.72 -8.42
N PRO A 161 10.56 9.93 -8.54
CA PRO A 161 11.27 11.16 -8.18
C PRO A 161 11.58 11.16 -6.68
N ALA A 162 12.76 11.65 -6.33
CA ALA A 162 13.20 11.77 -4.95
C ALA A 162 13.64 13.20 -4.61
N PRO A 163 13.58 13.62 -3.34
CA PRO A 163 13.93 14.98 -2.92
C PRO A 163 15.38 15.38 -3.23
N ASP A 164 16.27 14.42 -3.28
CA ASP A 164 17.70 14.61 -3.63
C ASP A 164 17.96 14.71 -5.15
N GLY A 165 16.90 14.61 -5.97
CA GLY A 165 16.95 14.63 -7.43
C GLY A 165 17.43 13.33 -8.08
N ALA A 166 17.85 12.33 -7.31
CA ALA A 166 18.29 11.03 -7.82
C ALA A 166 17.09 10.07 -7.93
N PRO A 167 16.62 9.71 -9.14
CA PRO A 167 15.45 8.85 -9.29
C PRO A 167 15.64 7.47 -8.64
N ARG A 168 14.63 7.00 -7.93
CA ARG A 168 14.66 5.74 -7.19
C ARG A 168 13.90 4.64 -7.92
N THR A 169 14.34 3.40 -7.74
CA THR A 169 13.50 2.22 -8.09
C THR A 169 12.34 2.11 -7.09
N ALA A 170 11.29 1.36 -7.43
CA ALA A 170 10.19 1.10 -6.50
C ALA A 170 10.67 0.53 -5.17
N THR A 171 11.60 -0.41 -5.22
CA THR A 171 12.19 -0.98 -4.00
C THR A 171 12.90 0.08 -3.14
N ALA A 172 13.70 0.95 -3.77
CA ALA A 172 14.39 2.02 -3.05
C ALA A 172 13.42 3.07 -2.48
N GLU A 173 12.33 3.38 -3.19
CA GLU A 173 11.28 4.29 -2.71
C GLU A 173 10.53 3.69 -1.52
N ILE A 174 10.18 2.40 -1.57
CA ILE A 174 9.59 1.67 -0.44
C ILE A 174 10.52 1.68 0.78
N LEU A 175 11.80 1.38 0.58
CA LEU A 175 12.79 1.39 1.67
C LEU A 175 12.98 2.80 2.26
N ALA A 176 12.97 3.83 1.42
CA ALA A 176 13.02 5.22 1.87
C ALA A 176 11.77 5.64 2.64
N PHE A 177 10.60 5.15 2.25
CA PHE A 177 9.36 5.32 3.01
C PHE A 177 9.48 4.63 4.37
N PHE A 178 9.86 3.36 4.41
CA PHE A 178 10.04 2.60 5.65
C PHE A 178 11.03 3.25 6.61
N ALA A 179 12.14 3.81 6.08
CA ALA A 179 13.16 4.44 6.89
C ALA A 179 12.64 5.64 7.73
N ARG A 180 11.53 6.27 7.32
CA ARG A 180 10.91 7.39 8.03
C ARG A 180 10.02 6.98 9.19
N HIS A 181 9.65 5.71 9.28
CA HIS A 181 8.68 5.22 10.23
C HIS A 181 9.29 4.22 11.22
N SER A 182 8.93 4.37 12.47
CA SER A 182 9.22 3.40 13.54
C SER A 182 8.04 3.35 14.49
N ARG A 183 7.81 2.20 15.10
CA ARG A 183 6.83 2.11 16.19
C ARG A 183 7.38 2.75 17.46
N GLU A 184 6.50 3.28 18.27
CA GLU A 184 6.83 3.70 19.64
C GLU A 184 7.13 2.53 20.59
#